data_d6499fcfb79128d73498fa3d311139ad
#
_entry.id   d6499fcfb79128d73498fa3d311139ad
#
_cell.length_a   1.000
_cell.length_b   1.000
_cell.length_c   1.000
_cell.angle_alpha   90.00
_cell.angle_beta   90.00
_cell.angle_gamma   90.00
#
_symmetry.space_group_name_H-M   'P 1'
#
loop_
_entity.id
_entity.type
_entity.pdbx_description
1 polymer ?
#
loop_
_entity_poly.entity_id
_entity_poly.type
_entity_poly.pdbx_seq_one_letter_code
_entity_poly.pdbx_strand_id
1 'polypeptide(L)'
;MTVTITPGAARGAVCAPPSKSCGHRMLLCAALAAGESRIRGISRSQDMAATLDCIRAMGGSARLEGDTARITGIGGCAAKSAVYPCRESGSTLRFCIPPALVPGGRAVFTGAPRLLERGIGIYEDVLPRAGIRIEKSERCITLEGALTAG
;
A
#
# COMPACT_ATOMS: atom_id res chain seq x y z
N MET A 1 -23.26 -17.06 4.66
CA MET A 1 -23.56 -17.07 6.12
C MET A 1 -24.53 -15.92 6.38
N THR A 2 -25.69 -16.20 6.92
CA THR A 2 -26.69 -15.20 7.30
C THR A 2 -26.63 -15.03 8.81
N VAL A 3 -26.56 -13.79 9.30
CA VAL A 3 -26.56 -13.45 10.73
C VAL A 3 -27.82 -12.65 11.02
N THR A 4 -28.59 -13.09 12.00
CA THR A 4 -29.75 -12.36 12.51
C THR A 4 -29.39 -11.67 13.81
N ILE A 5 -29.61 -10.35 13.88
CA ILE A 5 -29.34 -9.56 15.09
C ILE A 5 -30.67 -9.14 15.68
N THR A 6 -30.93 -9.53 16.93
CA THR A 6 -32.08 -9.07 17.69
C THR A 6 -31.71 -7.79 18.44
N PRO A 7 -32.53 -6.74 18.37
CA PRO A 7 -32.29 -5.53 19.15
C PRO A 7 -32.19 -5.79 20.65
N GLY A 8 -31.19 -5.18 21.29
CA GLY A 8 -30.95 -5.35 22.73
C GLY A 8 -29.88 -4.40 23.23
N ALA A 9 -29.76 -4.26 24.56
CA ALA A 9 -28.71 -3.46 25.17
C ALA A 9 -27.37 -4.22 25.09
N ALA A 10 -26.39 -3.63 24.43
CA ALA A 10 -25.02 -4.15 24.43
C ALA A 10 -24.35 -3.85 25.79
N ARG A 11 -23.75 -4.86 26.42
CA ARG A 11 -22.98 -4.73 27.66
C ARG A 11 -21.69 -5.56 27.56
N GLY A 12 -20.60 -5.06 28.12
CA GLY A 12 -19.32 -5.74 28.16
C GLY A 12 -18.18 -4.90 27.59
N ALA A 13 -16.99 -5.50 27.51
CA ALA A 13 -15.80 -4.89 26.92
C ALA A 13 -15.28 -5.81 25.82
N VAL A 14 -14.82 -5.22 24.72
CA VAL A 14 -14.17 -5.93 23.61
C VAL A 14 -12.85 -5.23 23.27
N CYS A 15 -11.83 -6.01 22.88
CA CYS A 15 -10.63 -5.45 22.30
C CYS A 15 -10.90 -5.07 20.85
N ALA A 16 -10.78 -3.78 20.53
CA ALA A 16 -10.89 -3.33 19.15
C ALA A 16 -9.74 -3.91 18.30
N PRO A 17 -10.02 -4.36 17.06
CA PRO A 17 -8.94 -4.77 16.16
C PRO A 17 -8.08 -3.56 15.78
N PRO A 18 -6.78 -3.77 15.47
CA PRO A 18 -5.90 -2.71 15.00
C PRO A 18 -6.44 -2.00 13.76
N SER A 19 -6.25 -0.68 13.71
CA SER A 19 -6.67 0.12 12.55
C SER A 19 -5.82 -0.21 11.32
N LYS A 20 -6.42 -0.80 10.28
CA LYS A 20 -5.75 -1.06 9.01
C LYS A 20 -5.23 0.22 8.37
N SER A 21 -6.02 1.28 8.37
CA SER A 21 -5.63 2.56 7.76
C SER A 21 -4.43 3.21 8.44
N CYS A 22 -4.33 3.11 9.75
CA CYS A 22 -3.16 3.55 10.50
C CYS A 22 -1.95 2.65 10.19
N GLY A 23 -2.15 1.34 10.18
CA GLY A 23 -1.10 0.36 9.87
C GLY A 23 -0.45 0.60 8.51
N HIS A 24 -1.22 0.77 7.44
CA HIS A 24 -0.69 1.08 6.11
C HIS A 24 0.19 2.32 6.11
N ARG A 25 -0.27 3.41 6.72
CA ARG A 25 0.48 4.67 6.77
C ARG A 25 1.77 4.54 7.56
N MET A 26 1.73 3.93 8.74
CA MET A 26 2.92 3.72 9.57
C MET A 26 3.96 2.85 8.87
N LEU A 27 3.53 1.77 8.21
CA LEU A 27 4.42 0.90 7.44
C LEU A 27 5.10 1.65 6.30
N LEU A 28 4.38 2.49 5.56
CA LEU A 28 4.95 3.27 4.47
C LEU A 28 5.84 4.42 4.95
N CYS A 29 5.48 5.11 6.03
CA CYS A 29 6.38 6.10 6.66
C CYS A 29 7.70 5.44 7.09
N ALA A 30 7.64 4.26 7.71
CA ALA A 30 8.83 3.50 8.08
C ALA A 30 9.64 3.04 6.84
N ALA A 31 8.96 2.67 5.75
CA ALA A 31 9.61 2.28 4.51
C ALA A 31 10.37 3.44 3.85
N LEU A 32 9.85 4.66 3.95
CA LEU A 32 10.49 5.85 3.39
C LEU A 32 11.59 6.43 4.29
N ALA A 33 11.56 6.14 5.59
CA ALA A 33 12.59 6.58 6.53
C ALA A 33 13.93 5.89 6.28
N ALA A 34 15.00 6.46 6.79
CA ALA A 34 16.29 5.77 6.88
C ALA A 34 16.34 4.86 8.13
N GLY A 35 17.02 3.72 8.01
CA GLY A 35 17.27 2.81 9.13
C GLY A 35 16.11 1.87 9.47
N GLU A 36 16.18 1.26 10.66
CA GLU A 36 15.22 0.26 11.12
C GLU A 36 14.10 0.89 11.96
N SER A 37 12.88 0.49 11.68
CA SER A 37 11.67 0.85 12.44
C SER A 37 10.95 -0.40 12.93
N ARG A 38 10.32 -0.31 14.11
CA ARG A 38 9.48 -1.37 14.69
C ARG A 38 8.08 -0.85 14.95
N ILE A 39 7.07 -1.48 14.36
CA ILE A 39 5.68 -1.07 14.46
C ILE A 39 4.88 -2.21 15.06
N ARG A 40 4.29 -1.99 16.23
CA ARG A 40 3.47 -2.98 16.95
C ARG A 40 1.99 -2.83 16.60
N GLY A 41 1.23 -3.90 16.78
CA GLY A 41 -0.22 -3.91 16.54
C GLY A 41 -0.57 -3.98 15.06
N ILE A 42 0.26 -4.60 14.23
CA ILE A 42 -0.04 -4.84 12.82
C ILE A 42 -0.83 -6.15 12.69
N SER A 43 -2.03 -6.04 12.12
CA SER A 43 -2.87 -7.22 11.88
C SER A 43 -2.29 -8.11 10.76
N ARG A 44 -2.50 -9.42 10.89
CA ARG A 44 -2.15 -10.40 9.84
C ARG A 44 -3.24 -10.47 8.76
N SER A 45 -3.51 -9.37 8.09
CA SER A 45 -4.46 -9.33 6.98
C SER A 45 -3.77 -9.40 5.63
N GLN A 46 -4.49 -9.81 4.59
CA GLN A 46 -3.98 -9.81 3.22
C GLN A 46 -3.57 -8.40 2.75
N ASP A 47 -4.28 -7.36 3.23
CA ASP A 47 -3.95 -5.97 2.92
C ASP A 47 -2.60 -5.57 3.51
N MET A 48 -2.32 -5.96 4.77
CA MET A 48 -1.02 -5.69 5.40
C MET A 48 0.10 -6.46 4.69
N ALA A 49 -0.15 -7.72 4.33
CA ALA A 49 0.80 -8.50 3.57
C ALA A 49 1.14 -7.84 2.22
N ALA A 50 0.13 -7.33 1.49
CA ALA A 50 0.34 -6.59 0.26
C ALA A 50 1.24 -5.35 0.48
N THR A 51 1.01 -4.59 1.56
CA THR A 51 1.86 -3.42 1.88
C THR A 51 3.31 -3.83 2.16
N LEU A 52 3.52 -4.90 2.93
CA LEU A 52 4.88 -5.40 3.20
C LEU A 52 5.58 -5.89 1.91
N ASP A 53 4.85 -6.53 1.00
CA ASP A 53 5.39 -6.94 -0.30
C ASP A 53 5.75 -5.71 -1.17
N CYS A 54 4.91 -4.68 -1.18
CA CYS A 54 5.21 -3.44 -1.89
C CYS A 54 6.41 -2.69 -1.30
N ILE A 55 6.60 -2.72 0.03
CA ILE A 55 7.81 -2.15 0.67
C ILE A 55 9.08 -2.87 0.19
N ARG A 56 9.04 -4.20 0.07
CA ARG A 56 10.17 -4.96 -0.50
C ARG A 56 10.42 -4.58 -1.96
N ALA A 57 9.35 -4.40 -2.74
CA ALA A 57 9.44 -3.96 -4.12
C ALA A 57 10.06 -2.56 -4.27
N MET A 58 9.85 -1.67 -3.29
CA MET A 58 10.49 -0.35 -3.23
C MET A 58 12.00 -0.43 -2.98
N GLY A 59 12.52 -1.57 -2.53
CA GLY A 59 13.93 -1.75 -2.15
C GLY A 59 14.18 -1.78 -0.63
N GLY A 60 13.14 -1.62 0.19
CA GLY A 60 13.22 -1.79 1.63
C GLY A 60 13.18 -3.26 2.07
N SER A 61 13.39 -3.52 3.34
CA SER A 61 13.10 -4.82 3.94
C SER A 61 11.89 -4.74 4.87
N ALA A 62 11.09 -5.79 4.90
CA ALA A 62 9.91 -5.84 5.74
C ALA A 62 9.64 -7.26 6.23
N ARG A 63 9.47 -7.43 7.55
CA ARG A 63 9.14 -8.71 8.20
C ARG A 63 8.05 -8.49 9.22
N LEU A 64 7.15 -9.46 9.36
CA LEU A 64 6.09 -9.45 10.38
C LEU A 64 6.33 -10.64 11.33
N GLU A 65 6.63 -10.33 12.58
CA GLU A 65 6.86 -11.27 13.67
C GLU A 65 5.75 -11.09 14.71
N GLY A 66 4.84 -12.06 14.80
CA GLY A 66 3.64 -11.88 15.61
C GLY A 66 2.76 -10.74 15.07
N ASP A 67 2.62 -9.68 15.85
CA ASP A 67 1.93 -8.44 15.53
C ASP A 67 2.90 -7.27 15.27
N THR A 68 4.20 -7.53 15.29
CA THR A 68 5.24 -6.51 15.16
C THR A 68 5.89 -6.57 13.78
N ALA A 69 5.77 -5.48 13.02
CA ALA A 69 6.50 -5.31 11.77
C ALA A 69 7.87 -4.68 12.02
N ARG A 70 8.91 -5.28 11.44
CA ARG A 70 10.27 -4.71 11.35
C ARG A 70 10.50 -4.26 9.93
N ILE A 71 10.81 -3.00 9.76
CA ILE A 71 11.02 -2.36 8.46
C ILE A 71 12.41 -1.73 8.46
N THR A 72 13.23 -2.09 7.45
CA THR A 72 14.40 -1.28 7.11
C THR A 72 14.03 -0.44 5.90
N GLY A 73 13.97 0.85 6.09
CA GLY A 73 13.50 1.79 5.06
C GLY A 73 14.58 2.14 4.05
N ILE A 74 14.15 2.81 2.98
CA ILE A 74 14.94 3.14 1.79
C ILE A 74 15.62 4.51 1.87
N GLY A 75 15.42 5.28 2.93
CA GLY A 75 16.00 6.63 3.06
C GLY A 75 15.47 7.64 2.05
N GLY A 76 14.22 7.49 1.62
CA GLY A 76 13.53 8.45 0.75
C GLY A 76 13.54 8.15 -0.75
N CYS A 77 14.33 7.19 -1.24
CA CYS A 77 14.42 6.89 -2.67
C CYS A 77 14.04 5.43 -2.99
N ALA A 78 12.88 5.22 -3.60
CA ALA A 78 12.45 3.91 -4.06
C ALA A 78 13.22 3.45 -5.32
N ALA A 79 13.10 2.18 -5.67
CA ALA A 79 13.65 1.64 -6.91
C ALA A 79 13.00 2.32 -8.14
N LYS A 80 13.81 2.71 -9.13
CA LYS A 80 13.33 3.37 -10.37
C LYS A 80 12.35 2.55 -11.20
N SER A 81 12.45 1.20 -11.11
CA SER A 81 11.52 0.31 -11.80
C SER A 81 11.22 -0.86 -10.91
N ALA A 82 9.93 -1.07 -10.60
CA ALA A 82 9.50 -2.15 -9.73
C ALA A 82 8.08 -2.62 -10.05
N VAL A 83 7.80 -3.87 -9.63
CA VAL A 83 6.46 -4.46 -9.67
C VAL A 83 5.91 -4.49 -8.25
N TYR A 84 4.77 -3.84 -8.05
CA TYR A 84 4.09 -3.67 -6.76
C TYR A 84 2.91 -4.65 -6.66
N PRO A 85 3.02 -5.74 -5.90
CA PRO A 85 1.96 -6.75 -5.77
C PRO A 85 0.91 -6.30 -4.76
N CYS A 86 -0.11 -5.58 -5.19
CA CYS A 86 -1.14 -4.99 -4.33
C CYS A 86 -2.22 -5.99 -3.89
N ARG A 87 -2.25 -7.23 -4.44
CA ARG A 87 -3.26 -8.25 -4.14
C ARG A 87 -4.68 -7.70 -4.33
N GLU A 88 -5.47 -7.53 -3.27
CA GLU A 88 -6.82 -6.92 -3.28
C GLU A 88 -6.85 -5.54 -2.58
N SER A 89 -5.69 -5.06 -2.10
CA SER A 89 -5.60 -3.88 -1.26
C SER A 89 -5.61 -2.57 -2.04
N GLY A 90 -6.75 -1.91 -2.08
CA GLY A 90 -6.89 -0.57 -2.67
C GLY A 90 -6.11 0.52 -1.94
N SER A 91 -5.92 0.38 -0.62
CA SER A 91 -5.10 1.30 0.17
C SER A 91 -3.62 1.15 -0.20
N THR A 92 -3.11 -0.08 -0.28
CA THR A 92 -1.74 -0.36 -0.70
C THR A 92 -1.47 0.21 -2.10
N LEU A 93 -2.34 -0.09 -3.07
CA LEU A 93 -2.21 0.43 -4.43
C LEU A 93 -2.06 1.95 -4.43
N ARG A 94 -3.02 2.67 -3.83
CA ARG A 94 -3.05 4.14 -3.87
C ARG A 94 -1.93 4.79 -3.08
N PHE A 95 -1.55 4.24 -1.93
CA PHE A 95 -0.49 4.82 -1.11
C PHE A 95 0.91 4.57 -1.67
N CYS A 96 1.10 3.50 -2.47
CA CYS A 96 2.38 3.21 -3.10
C CYS A 96 2.63 4.02 -4.38
N ILE A 97 1.60 4.62 -5.00
CA ILE A 97 1.76 5.41 -6.24
C ILE A 97 2.74 6.58 -6.07
N PRO A 98 2.57 7.51 -5.11
CA PRO A 98 3.49 8.64 -5.01
C PRO A 98 4.95 8.23 -4.78
N PRO A 99 5.29 7.38 -3.78
CA PRO A 99 6.68 6.99 -3.56
C PRO A 99 7.29 6.20 -4.72
N ALA A 100 6.49 5.46 -5.50
CA ALA A 100 6.96 4.73 -6.67
C ALA A 100 7.35 5.66 -7.84
N LEU A 101 6.77 6.86 -7.91
CA LEU A 101 6.99 7.82 -8.99
C LEU A 101 8.06 8.88 -8.68
N VAL A 102 8.44 9.07 -7.41
CA VAL A 102 9.49 10.05 -7.02
C VAL A 102 10.83 9.78 -7.70
N PRO A 103 11.35 8.53 -7.76
CA PRO A 103 12.65 8.27 -8.40
C PRO A 103 12.61 8.32 -9.92
N GLY A 104 11.42 8.46 -10.50
CA GLY A 104 11.18 8.28 -11.93
C GLY A 104 11.25 6.82 -12.38
N GLY A 105 10.92 6.57 -13.64
CA GLY A 105 10.97 5.25 -14.25
C GLY A 105 9.61 4.60 -14.41
N ARG A 106 9.53 3.26 -14.24
CA ARG A 106 8.33 2.47 -14.52
C ARG A 106 7.86 1.70 -13.30
N ALA A 107 6.68 2.03 -12.81
CA ALA A 107 6.00 1.34 -11.70
C ALA A 107 4.84 0.48 -12.25
N VAL A 108 4.87 -0.82 -11.98
CA VAL A 108 3.83 -1.76 -12.40
C VAL A 108 3.07 -2.25 -11.19
N PHE A 109 1.79 -1.94 -11.10
CA PHE A 109 0.92 -2.36 -10.01
C PHE A 109 0.08 -3.56 -10.45
N THR A 110 0.26 -4.70 -9.77
CA THR A 110 -0.51 -5.92 -10.01
C THR A 110 -1.49 -6.17 -8.87
N GLY A 111 -2.60 -6.85 -9.18
CA GLY A 111 -3.60 -7.17 -8.17
C GLY A 111 -4.73 -8.01 -8.73
N ALA A 112 -5.71 -8.33 -7.87
CA ALA A 112 -6.90 -9.04 -8.29
C ALA A 112 -7.70 -8.22 -9.34
N PRO A 113 -8.40 -8.87 -10.27
CA PRO A 113 -9.15 -8.20 -11.33
C PRO A 113 -10.07 -7.09 -10.80
N ARG A 114 -10.81 -7.36 -9.73
CA ARG A 114 -11.70 -6.40 -9.09
C ARG A 114 -10.98 -5.14 -8.55
N LEU A 115 -9.71 -5.28 -8.11
CA LEU A 115 -8.91 -4.13 -7.69
C LEU A 115 -8.54 -3.27 -8.89
N LEU A 116 -8.10 -3.90 -9.97
CA LEU A 116 -7.67 -3.21 -11.20
C LEU A 116 -8.85 -2.54 -11.91
N GLU A 117 -10.02 -3.18 -11.96
CA GLU A 117 -11.27 -2.61 -12.48
C GLU A 117 -11.68 -1.33 -11.74
N ARG A 118 -11.53 -1.30 -10.40
CA ARG A 118 -11.81 -0.10 -9.59
C ARG A 118 -10.87 1.06 -9.89
N GLY A 119 -9.74 0.79 -10.53
CA GLY A 119 -8.76 1.78 -10.93
C GLY A 119 -8.09 2.52 -9.77
N ILE A 120 -7.38 3.57 -10.12
CA ILE A 120 -6.61 4.38 -9.16
C ILE A 120 -7.33 5.69 -8.75
N GLY A 121 -8.55 5.90 -9.26
CA GLY A 121 -9.40 7.02 -8.88
C GLY A 121 -8.81 8.36 -9.35
N ILE A 122 -8.74 9.36 -8.44
CA ILE A 122 -8.28 10.71 -8.76
C ILE A 122 -6.88 10.76 -9.40
N TYR A 123 -6.04 9.75 -9.20
CA TYR A 123 -4.74 9.67 -9.86
C TYR A 123 -4.86 9.61 -11.39
N GLU A 124 -5.97 9.10 -11.93
CA GLU A 124 -6.20 9.05 -13.38
C GLU A 124 -6.34 10.44 -14.00
N ASP A 125 -6.79 11.41 -13.20
CA ASP A 125 -6.96 12.79 -13.63
C ASP A 125 -5.70 13.65 -13.39
N VAL A 126 -5.01 13.42 -12.27
CA VAL A 126 -3.90 14.29 -11.85
C VAL A 126 -2.54 13.87 -12.40
N LEU A 127 -2.28 12.56 -12.53
CA LEU A 127 -0.98 12.07 -12.99
C LEU A 127 -0.65 12.44 -14.43
N PRO A 128 -1.58 12.39 -15.41
CA PRO A 128 -1.29 12.86 -16.76
C PRO A 128 -0.92 14.34 -16.82
N ARG A 129 -1.53 15.18 -15.97
CA ARG A 129 -1.18 16.62 -15.88
C ARG A 129 0.22 16.84 -15.32
N ALA A 130 0.73 15.89 -14.54
CA ALA A 130 2.11 15.87 -14.03
C ALA A 130 3.10 15.15 -14.99
N GLY A 131 2.68 14.84 -16.23
CA GLY A 131 3.53 14.19 -17.22
C GLY A 131 3.72 12.68 -17.02
N ILE A 132 2.91 12.04 -16.16
CA ILE A 132 2.96 10.61 -15.92
C ILE A 132 2.05 9.88 -16.90
N ARG A 133 2.63 8.92 -17.64
CA ARG A 133 1.88 8.03 -18.53
C ARG A 133 1.20 6.92 -17.72
N ILE A 134 -0.06 6.66 -18.02
CA ILE A 134 -0.86 5.60 -17.40
C ILE A 134 -1.27 4.59 -18.48
N GLU A 135 -0.93 3.33 -18.28
CA GLU A 135 -1.40 2.21 -19.09
C GLU A 135 -2.13 1.22 -18.19
N LYS A 136 -3.33 0.84 -18.58
CA LYS A 136 -4.15 -0.15 -17.88
C LYS A 136 -4.34 -1.39 -18.73
N SER A 137 -4.23 -2.56 -18.10
CA SER A 137 -4.58 -3.84 -18.67
C SER A 137 -5.40 -4.65 -17.67
N GLU A 138 -5.92 -5.80 -18.10
CA GLU A 138 -6.62 -6.72 -17.20
C GLU A 138 -5.73 -7.27 -16.06
N ARG A 139 -4.40 -7.18 -16.20
CA ARG A 139 -3.42 -7.77 -15.29
C ARG A 139 -2.66 -6.76 -14.44
N CYS A 140 -2.57 -5.51 -14.87
CA CYS A 140 -1.80 -4.49 -14.17
C CYS A 140 -2.16 -3.07 -14.58
N ILE A 141 -1.76 -2.12 -13.73
CA ILE A 141 -1.71 -0.69 -14.04
C ILE A 141 -0.24 -0.31 -14.07
N THR A 142 0.22 0.22 -15.19
CA THR A 142 1.60 0.71 -15.37
C THR A 142 1.60 2.23 -15.34
N LEU A 143 2.49 2.78 -14.54
CA LEU A 143 2.75 4.22 -14.45
C LEU A 143 4.20 4.47 -14.86
N GLU A 144 4.43 5.44 -15.75
CA GLU A 144 5.76 5.78 -16.27
C GLU A 144 5.98 7.28 -16.24
N GLY A 145 7.09 7.70 -15.66
CA GLY A 145 7.48 9.09 -15.50
C GLY A 145 8.06 9.39 -14.13
N ALA A 146 8.21 10.66 -13.80
CA ALA A 146 8.72 11.11 -12.50
C ALA A 146 7.85 12.21 -11.93
N LEU A 147 7.51 12.10 -10.64
CA LEU A 147 6.94 13.21 -9.89
C LEU A 147 8.08 14.16 -9.48
N THR A 148 8.01 15.40 -9.97
CA THR A 148 8.91 16.47 -9.56
C THR A 148 8.22 17.37 -8.54
N ALA A 149 9.00 17.93 -7.61
CA ALA A 149 8.50 19.00 -6.76
C ALA A 149 8.13 20.21 -7.65
N GLY A 150 6.90 20.71 -7.46
CA GLY A 150 6.41 21.95 -8.09
C GLY A 150 6.87 23.17 -7.32
#